data_dc0e3406e6e6d229cd18209f0f2f5e16
#
_entry.id   dc0e3406e6e6d229cd18209f0f2f5e16
#
_cell.length_a   1.000
_cell.length_b   1.000
_cell.length_c   1.000
_cell.angle_alpha   90.00
_cell.angle_beta   90.00
_cell.angle_gamma   90.00
#
_symmetry.space_group_name_H-M   'P 1'
#
loop_
_entity.id
_entity.type
_entity.pdbx_description
1 polymer ?
#
loop_
_entity_poly.entity_id
_entity_poly.type
_entity_poly.pdbx_seq_one_letter_code
_entity_poly.pdbx_strand_id
1 'polypeptide(L)'
;MIHIHNKNFNLAQIMDSGQCFRMNQVKPEVYDIYASDRYVRIRKDSEGYMLDCDQSAFDRFWKNYFDLETDYASYIQAIDPEDTYLSAAAAYGSGIRILRQDLWEMIITFLISQQNNIVRIRGCIQRLCEHYGALCTDSSGSVYRAFPTPEALAGAGEDALRT
;
A
#
# COMPACT_ATOMS: atom_id res chain seq x y z
N MET A 1 -0.93 -4.22 18.85
CA MET A 1 -2.02 -3.84 17.93
C MET A 1 -2.30 -2.34 18.06
N ILE A 2 -2.46 -1.64 16.96
CA ILE A 2 -2.64 -0.19 16.90
C ILE A 2 -3.98 0.11 16.22
N HIS A 3 -4.76 1.03 16.77
CA HIS A 3 -6.00 1.50 16.17
C HIS A 3 -5.82 2.83 15.43
N ILE A 4 -6.35 2.90 14.21
CA ILE A 4 -6.46 4.12 13.42
C ILE A 4 -7.93 4.55 13.43
N HIS A 5 -8.22 5.67 14.11
CA HIS A 5 -9.51 6.33 14.13
C HIS A 5 -9.47 7.58 13.24
N ASN A 6 -9.52 7.40 11.94
CA ASN A 6 -9.45 8.50 10.99
C ASN A 6 -10.60 8.40 9.97
N LYS A 7 -11.46 9.42 9.94
CA LYS A 7 -12.62 9.47 9.02
C LYS A 7 -12.19 9.52 7.55
N ASN A 8 -11.03 10.10 7.27
CA ASN A 8 -10.45 10.19 5.94
C ASN A 8 -9.38 9.09 5.72
N PHE A 9 -9.76 7.84 6.02
CA PHE A 9 -8.93 6.67 5.81
C PHE A 9 -9.81 5.48 5.43
N ASN A 10 -9.65 4.98 4.20
CA ASN A 10 -10.41 3.83 3.71
C ASN A 10 -9.51 2.92 2.87
N LEU A 11 -9.16 1.75 3.41
CA LEU A 11 -8.24 0.82 2.74
C LEU A 11 -8.78 0.28 1.41
N ALA A 12 -10.08 0.08 1.26
CA ALA A 12 -10.66 -0.34 -0.01
C ALA A 12 -10.45 0.73 -1.08
N GLN A 13 -10.73 1.99 -0.76
CA GLN A 13 -10.52 3.12 -1.68
C GLN A 13 -9.03 3.31 -2.00
N ILE A 14 -8.14 3.17 -1.00
CA ILE A 14 -6.68 3.25 -1.21
C ILE A 14 -6.21 2.12 -2.13
N MET A 15 -6.68 0.88 -1.93
CA MET A 15 -6.35 -0.27 -2.76
C MET A 15 -6.83 -0.11 -4.21
N ASP A 16 -8.03 0.45 -4.39
CA ASP A 16 -8.65 0.64 -5.71
C ASP A 16 -8.11 1.88 -6.44
N SER A 17 -7.41 2.78 -5.73
CA SER A 17 -6.82 3.99 -6.34
C SER A 17 -5.67 3.70 -7.30
N GLY A 18 -5.12 2.48 -7.29
CA GLY A 18 -4.04 2.07 -8.18
C GLY A 18 -2.65 2.58 -7.80
N GLN A 19 -2.47 3.18 -6.61
CA GLN A 19 -1.16 3.70 -6.20
C GLN A 19 -0.23 2.62 -5.62
N CYS A 20 -0.73 1.45 -5.22
CA CYS A 20 0.11 0.32 -4.79
C CYS A 20 -0.48 -1.01 -5.27
N PHE A 21 0.39 -2.01 -5.48
CA PHE A 21 0.00 -3.31 -6.04
C PHE A 21 0.22 -4.48 -5.07
N ARG A 22 0.80 -4.21 -3.90
CA ARG A 22 1.09 -5.20 -2.86
C ARG A 22 0.16 -5.08 -1.64
N MET A 23 -1.07 -4.61 -1.88
CA MET A 23 -2.17 -4.58 -0.92
C MET A 23 -3.26 -5.54 -1.40
N ASN A 24 -3.66 -6.49 -0.56
CA ASN A 24 -4.61 -7.54 -0.90
C ASN A 24 -5.70 -7.65 0.16
N GLN A 25 -6.94 -7.64 -0.25
CA GLN A 25 -8.05 -8.01 0.63
C GLN A 25 -8.15 -9.53 0.70
N VAL A 26 -7.80 -10.12 1.85
CA VAL A 26 -7.74 -11.58 2.03
C VAL A 26 -9.05 -12.17 2.57
N LYS A 27 -9.86 -11.33 3.22
CA LYS A 27 -11.24 -11.62 3.68
C LYS A 27 -12.01 -10.30 3.70
N PRO A 28 -13.35 -10.31 3.80
CA PRO A 28 -14.10 -9.09 4.05
C PRO A 28 -13.49 -8.31 5.22
N GLU A 29 -13.20 -7.02 4.98
CA GLU A 29 -12.62 -6.09 5.96
C GLU A 29 -11.24 -6.51 6.55
N VAL A 30 -10.49 -7.42 5.88
CA VAL A 30 -9.15 -7.85 6.28
C VAL A 30 -8.18 -7.70 5.12
N TYR A 31 -7.11 -6.95 5.34
CA TYR A 31 -6.14 -6.58 4.33
C TYR A 31 -4.73 -7.00 4.75
N ASP A 32 -4.00 -7.59 3.82
CA ASP A 32 -2.56 -7.83 3.94
C ASP A 32 -1.81 -6.81 3.09
N ILE A 33 -0.90 -6.09 3.70
CA ILE A 33 -0.17 -4.99 3.08
C ILE A 33 1.32 -5.25 3.20
N TYR A 34 1.98 -5.23 2.06
CA TYR A 34 3.43 -5.36 1.95
C TYR A 34 4.00 -4.06 1.39
N ALA A 35 5.05 -3.56 2.00
CA ALA A 35 5.75 -2.35 1.57
C ALA A 35 7.25 -2.51 1.87
N SER A 36 8.09 -2.43 0.84
CA SER A 36 9.52 -2.73 0.93
C SER A 36 9.79 -4.12 1.55
N ASP A 37 10.42 -4.16 2.71
CA ASP A 37 10.72 -5.34 3.52
C ASP A 37 9.71 -5.58 4.66
N ARG A 38 8.55 -4.89 4.65
CA ARG A 38 7.60 -4.88 5.76
C ARG A 38 6.26 -5.47 5.38
N TYR A 39 5.58 -5.98 6.37
CA TYR A 39 4.25 -6.54 6.28
C TYR A 39 3.40 -6.08 7.46
N VAL A 40 2.12 -5.83 7.22
CA VAL A 40 1.11 -5.63 8.26
C VAL A 40 -0.22 -6.18 7.81
N ARG A 41 -0.91 -6.87 8.70
CA ARG A 41 -2.33 -7.18 8.54
C ARG A 41 -3.17 -6.12 9.21
N ILE A 42 -4.19 -5.65 8.49
CA ILE A 42 -5.12 -4.64 8.98
C ILE A 42 -6.53 -5.21 8.90
N ARG A 43 -7.28 -5.03 9.99
CA ARG A 43 -8.70 -5.40 10.08
C ARG A 43 -9.51 -4.14 10.31
N LYS A 44 -10.62 -4.02 9.61
CA LYS A 44 -11.60 -2.97 9.89
C LYS A 44 -12.62 -3.51 10.88
N ASP A 45 -13.00 -2.69 11.85
CA ASP A 45 -14.07 -2.94 12.81
C ASP A 45 -15.01 -1.74 12.89
N SER A 46 -15.91 -1.72 13.88
CA SER A 46 -16.88 -0.63 14.09
C SER A 46 -16.24 0.70 14.48
N GLU A 47 -15.00 0.69 15.00
CA GLU A 47 -14.30 1.86 15.51
C GLU A 47 -13.27 2.42 14.52
N GLY A 48 -12.87 1.63 13.51
CA GLY A 48 -11.88 2.04 12.52
C GLY A 48 -11.06 0.89 11.97
N TYR A 49 -9.73 1.04 11.96
CA TYR A 49 -8.81 0.04 11.45
C TYR A 49 -7.79 -0.38 12.51
N MET A 50 -7.67 -1.67 12.72
CA MET A 50 -6.73 -2.26 13.67
C MET A 50 -5.55 -2.88 12.93
N LEU A 51 -4.34 -2.37 13.19
CA LEU A 51 -3.08 -2.84 12.62
C LEU A 51 -2.43 -3.88 13.54
N ASP A 52 -2.03 -5.00 12.97
CA ASP A 52 -1.34 -6.06 13.68
C ASP A 52 0.17 -5.81 13.70
N CYS A 53 0.56 -4.75 14.40
CA CYS A 53 1.96 -4.38 14.62
C CYS A 53 2.15 -3.80 16.03
N ASP A 54 3.40 -3.69 16.46
CA ASP A 54 3.77 -3.00 17.68
C ASP A 54 3.86 -1.47 17.47
N GLN A 55 3.94 -0.71 18.57
CA GLN A 55 4.02 0.74 18.55
C GLN A 55 5.26 1.23 17.80
N SER A 56 6.39 0.55 17.96
CA SER A 56 7.64 0.93 17.31
C SER A 56 7.59 0.80 15.78
N ALA A 57 7.03 -0.30 15.27
CA ALA A 57 6.83 -0.50 13.83
C ALA A 57 5.83 0.52 13.25
N PHE A 58 4.77 0.81 14.01
CA PHE A 58 3.82 1.84 13.64
C PHE A 58 4.46 3.22 13.51
N ASP A 59 5.13 3.70 14.57
CA ASP A 59 5.69 5.05 14.61
C ASP A 59 6.84 5.26 13.62
N ARG A 60 7.66 4.22 13.39
CA ARG A 60 8.81 4.31 12.49
C ARG A 60 8.44 4.16 11.01
N PHE A 61 7.31 3.50 10.69
CA PHE A 61 7.00 3.18 9.30
C PHE A 61 5.55 3.40 8.92
N TRP A 62 4.59 2.68 9.52
CA TRP A 62 3.22 2.63 9.01
C TRP A 62 2.48 3.96 9.12
N LYS A 63 2.75 4.73 10.18
CA LYS A 63 2.18 6.07 10.36
C LYS A 63 2.55 7.00 9.20
N ASN A 64 3.82 7.00 8.80
CA ASN A 64 4.29 7.76 7.64
C ASN A 64 3.81 7.15 6.32
N TYR A 65 3.88 5.82 6.16
CA TYR A 65 3.45 5.13 4.94
C TYR A 65 2.01 5.48 4.55
N PHE A 66 1.10 5.49 5.52
CA PHE A 66 -0.31 5.86 5.32
C PHE A 66 -0.56 7.37 5.39
N ASP A 67 0.46 8.19 5.52
CA ASP A 67 0.36 9.66 5.62
C ASP A 67 -0.64 10.12 6.69
N LEU A 68 -0.62 9.51 7.88
CA LEU A 68 -1.65 9.70 8.90
C LEU A 68 -1.59 11.07 9.60
N GLU A 69 -0.49 11.81 9.45
CA GLU A 69 -0.31 13.13 10.06
C GLU A 69 -0.90 14.27 9.21
N THR A 70 -1.12 14.05 7.93
CA THR A 70 -1.70 15.05 7.03
C THR A 70 -3.21 15.17 7.28
N ASP A 71 -3.68 16.39 7.48
CA ASP A 71 -5.11 16.69 7.66
C ASP A 71 -5.84 16.78 6.32
N TYR A 72 -6.30 15.65 5.82
CA TYR A 72 -7.08 15.58 4.58
C TYR A 72 -8.45 16.24 4.71
N ALA A 73 -9.00 16.35 5.92
CA ALA A 73 -10.28 17.02 6.12
C ALA A 73 -10.20 18.51 5.78
N SER A 74 -9.07 19.16 6.08
CA SER A 74 -8.86 20.56 5.74
C SER A 74 -8.86 20.80 4.22
N TYR A 75 -8.27 19.89 3.44
CA TYR A 75 -8.28 19.99 1.97
C TYR A 75 -9.69 19.83 1.39
N ILE A 76 -10.47 18.87 1.93
CA ILE A 76 -11.85 18.65 1.51
C ILE A 76 -12.72 19.86 1.86
N GLN A 77 -12.54 20.45 3.04
CA GLN A 77 -13.28 21.64 3.47
C GLN A 77 -12.94 22.92 2.68
N ALA A 78 -11.74 22.97 2.11
CA ALA A 78 -11.30 24.11 1.30
C ALA A 78 -11.85 24.09 -0.15
N ILE A 79 -12.58 23.04 -0.54
CA ILE A 79 -13.20 22.95 -1.87
C ILE A 79 -14.31 24.00 -1.97
N ASP A 80 -14.33 24.75 -3.07
CA ASP A 80 -15.41 25.69 -3.38
C ASP A 80 -16.74 24.94 -3.50
N PRO A 81 -17.76 25.25 -2.71
CA PRO A 81 -19.08 24.59 -2.81
C PRO A 81 -19.74 24.72 -4.19
N GLU A 82 -19.40 25.74 -4.96
CA GLU A 82 -19.89 25.95 -6.32
C GLU A 82 -19.22 24.99 -7.33
N ASP A 83 -18.04 24.43 -7.01
CA ASP A 83 -17.41 23.38 -7.80
C ASP A 83 -18.07 22.01 -7.49
N THR A 84 -19.20 21.77 -8.15
CA THR A 84 -19.97 20.53 -7.96
C THR A 84 -19.21 19.27 -8.38
N TYR A 85 -18.30 19.38 -9.38
CA TYR A 85 -17.50 18.25 -9.82
C TYR A 85 -16.45 17.85 -8.78
N LEU A 86 -15.68 18.82 -8.30
CA LEU A 86 -14.66 18.55 -7.29
C LEU A 86 -15.28 18.13 -5.95
N SER A 87 -16.41 18.72 -5.58
CA SER A 87 -17.19 18.32 -4.39
C SER A 87 -17.66 16.88 -4.48
N ALA A 88 -18.18 16.44 -5.62
CA ALA A 88 -18.59 15.05 -5.84
C ALA A 88 -17.39 14.08 -5.82
N ALA A 89 -16.27 14.45 -6.45
CA ALA A 89 -15.05 13.67 -6.44
C ALA A 89 -14.49 13.49 -5.01
N ALA A 90 -14.45 14.57 -4.23
CA ALA A 90 -14.00 14.53 -2.84
C ALA A 90 -14.91 13.69 -1.94
N ALA A 91 -16.22 13.76 -2.14
CA ALA A 91 -17.18 12.92 -1.41
C ALA A 91 -16.96 11.43 -1.71
N TYR A 92 -16.74 11.08 -2.99
CA TYR A 92 -16.48 9.71 -3.42
C TYR A 92 -15.15 9.18 -2.87
N GLY A 93 -14.07 9.95 -2.99
CA GLY A 93 -12.71 9.57 -2.63
C GLY A 93 -12.25 10.03 -1.23
N SER A 94 -13.17 10.37 -0.34
CA SER A 94 -12.86 10.99 0.95
C SER A 94 -11.95 10.17 1.89
N GLY A 95 -11.85 8.87 1.65
CA GLY A 95 -10.98 7.96 2.40
C GLY A 95 -9.65 7.64 1.72
N ILE A 96 -9.40 8.18 0.52
CA ILE A 96 -8.13 7.96 -0.19
C ILE A 96 -7.05 8.83 0.46
N ARG A 97 -5.90 8.22 0.73
CA ARG A 97 -4.70 8.91 1.18
C ARG A 97 -3.57 8.63 0.20
N ILE A 98 -2.67 9.58 0.03
CA ILE A 98 -1.48 9.41 -0.81
C ILE A 98 -0.43 8.65 0.00
N LEU A 99 -0.17 7.40 -0.39
CA LEU A 99 0.80 6.54 0.30
C LEU A 99 2.22 7.06 0.10
N ARG A 100 3.00 7.12 1.17
CA ARG A 100 4.43 7.46 1.13
C ARG A 100 5.25 6.19 0.94
N GLN A 101 5.25 5.72 -0.28
CA GLN A 101 5.89 4.46 -0.67
C GLN A 101 7.41 4.63 -0.81
N ASP A 102 8.12 3.50 -0.78
CA ASP A 102 9.54 3.44 -1.11
C ASP A 102 9.79 3.82 -2.57
N LEU A 103 10.78 4.69 -2.81
CA LEU A 103 11.07 5.22 -4.14
C LEU A 103 11.49 4.13 -5.13
N TRP A 104 12.30 3.15 -4.68
CA TRP A 104 12.74 2.07 -5.53
C TRP A 104 11.57 1.16 -5.94
N GLU A 105 10.76 0.73 -4.98
CA GLU A 105 9.55 -0.04 -5.26
C GLU A 105 8.62 0.71 -6.22
N MET A 106 8.43 2.02 -6.04
CA MET A 106 7.63 2.86 -6.94
C MET A 106 8.18 2.90 -8.36
N ILE A 107 9.50 3.09 -8.53
CA ILE A 107 10.12 3.14 -9.87
C ILE A 107 9.91 1.82 -10.61
N ILE A 108 10.20 0.69 -9.96
CA ILE A 108 10.05 -0.63 -10.60
C ILE A 108 8.59 -0.94 -10.92
N THR A 109 7.68 -0.67 -9.99
CA THR A 109 6.25 -0.91 -10.22
C THR A 109 5.68 0.01 -11.31
N PHE A 110 6.16 1.25 -11.39
CA PHE A 110 5.82 2.17 -12.47
C PHE A 110 6.31 1.64 -13.83
N LEU A 111 7.54 1.16 -13.93
CA LEU A 111 8.06 0.55 -15.18
C LEU A 111 7.22 -0.66 -15.60
N ILE A 112 6.86 -1.55 -14.66
CA ILE A 112 6.00 -2.71 -14.93
C ILE A 112 4.58 -2.27 -15.36
N SER A 113 4.10 -1.13 -14.87
CA SER A 113 2.76 -0.65 -15.16
C SER A 113 2.58 -0.09 -16.57
N GLN A 114 3.71 0.23 -17.27
CA GLN A 114 3.64 0.85 -18.60
C GLN A 114 2.95 -0.08 -19.61
N GLN A 115 1.91 0.43 -20.28
CA GLN A 115 1.12 -0.31 -21.27
C GLN A 115 0.63 -1.69 -20.78
N ASN A 116 0.28 -1.78 -19.50
CA ASN A 116 -0.08 -3.02 -18.83
C ASN A 116 -1.42 -2.88 -18.08
N ASN A 117 -2.04 -3.98 -17.67
CA ASN A 117 -3.25 -3.99 -16.86
C ASN A 117 -2.97 -4.43 -15.42
N ILE A 118 -3.85 -4.03 -14.49
CA ILE A 118 -3.66 -4.24 -13.04
C ILE A 118 -3.42 -5.71 -12.68
N VAL A 119 -4.13 -6.66 -13.29
CA VAL A 119 -3.98 -8.09 -13.00
C VAL A 119 -2.57 -8.58 -13.36
N ARG A 120 -2.10 -8.20 -14.55
CA ARG A 120 -0.73 -8.55 -15.00
C ARG A 120 0.35 -7.85 -14.17
N ILE A 121 0.15 -6.56 -13.85
CA ILE A 121 1.08 -5.80 -13.00
C ILE A 121 1.25 -6.51 -11.65
N ARG A 122 0.14 -6.84 -10.96
CA ARG A 122 0.18 -7.58 -9.68
C ARG A 122 0.91 -8.91 -9.82
N GLY A 123 0.60 -9.69 -10.87
CA GLY A 123 1.27 -10.96 -11.13
C GLY A 123 2.77 -10.82 -11.39
N CYS A 124 3.20 -9.78 -12.14
CA CYS A 124 4.62 -9.53 -12.37
C CYS A 124 5.35 -9.15 -11.07
N ILE A 125 4.76 -8.24 -10.27
CA ILE A 125 5.34 -7.81 -9.00
C ILE A 125 5.42 -8.98 -8.03
N GLN A 126 4.40 -9.82 -7.96
CA GLN A 126 4.41 -11.01 -7.11
C GLN A 126 5.54 -11.96 -7.48
N ARG A 127 5.67 -12.34 -8.76
CA ARG A 127 6.76 -13.19 -9.25
C ARG A 127 8.14 -12.58 -8.97
N LEU A 128 8.28 -11.26 -9.19
CA LEU A 128 9.51 -10.55 -8.90
C LEU A 128 9.91 -10.69 -7.42
N CYS A 129 8.96 -10.52 -6.51
CA CYS A 129 9.18 -10.70 -5.08
C CYS A 129 9.48 -12.18 -4.73
N GLU A 130 8.77 -13.13 -5.32
CA GLU A 130 8.96 -14.58 -5.09
C GLU A 130 10.36 -15.04 -5.50
N HIS A 131 10.87 -14.56 -6.62
CA HIS A 131 12.17 -15.00 -7.15
C HIS A 131 13.36 -14.23 -6.54
N TYR A 132 13.22 -12.93 -6.32
CA TYR A 132 14.34 -12.07 -5.95
C TYR A 132 14.20 -11.38 -4.59
N GLY A 133 13.00 -11.40 -4.00
CA GLY A 133 12.76 -10.81 -2.69
C GLY A 133 13.34 -11.64 -1.56
N ALA A 134 13.94 -10.97 -0.58
CA ALA A 134 14.43 -11.63 0.63
C ALA A 134 13.28 -12.26 1.42
N LEU A 135 13.55 -13.40 2.08
CA LEU A 135 12.60 -14.03 2.99
C LEU A 135 12.58 -13.22 4.29
N CYS A 136 11.39 -12.77 4.67
CA CYS A 136 11.14 -12.06 5.92
C CYS A 136 10.12 -12.83 6.76
N THR A 137 10.13 -12.57 8.07
CA THR A 137 9.19 -13.16 9.01
C THR A 137 8.53 -12.06 9.83
N ASP A 138 7.22 -12.07 9.94
CA ASP A 138 6.48 -11.15 10.78
C ASP A 138 6.53 -11.53 12.27
N SER A 139 5.95 -10.70 13.13
CA SER A 139 5.89 -10.94 14.57
C SER A 139 5.07 -12.17 14.96
N SER A 140 4.24 -12.70 14.07
CA SER A 140 3.44 -13.92 14.27
C SER A 140 4.17 -15.19 13.82
N GLY A 141 5.36 -15.06 13.20
CA GLY A 141 6.09 -16.17 12.60
C GLY A 141 5.69 -16.49 11.15
N SER A 142 4.80 -15.69 10.55
CA SER A 142 4.42 -15.88 9.15
C SER A 142 5.52 -15.38 8.21
N VAL A 143 5.84 -16.20 7.21
CA VAL A 143 6.90 -15.91 6.24
C VAL A 143 6.32 -15.18 5.05
N TYR A 144 7.02 -14.16 4.58
CA TYR A 144 6.67 -13.41 3.36
C TYR A 144 7.91 -12.97 2.58
N ARG A 145 7.71 -12.44 1.38
CA ARG A 145 8.79 -11.93 0.53
C ARG A 145 8.81 -10.40 0.54
N ALA A 146 9.99 -9.85 0.82
CA ALA A 146 10.27 -8.43 0.63
C ALA A 146 10.20 -8.03 -0.85
N PHE A 147 10.08 -6.74 -1.13
CA PHE A 147 10.39 -6.23 -2.46
C PHE A 147 11.91 -6.40 -2.71
N PRO A 148 12.33 -6.85 -3.91
CA PRO A 148 13.75 -7.08 -4.17
C PRO A 148 14.55 -5.77 -4.16
N THR A 149 15.75 -5.81 -3.59
CA THR A 149 16.67 -4.67 -3.61
C THR A 149 17.23 -4.42 -5.01
N PRO A 150 17.81 -3.22 -5.26
CA PRO A 150 18.52 -2.95 -6.52
C PRO A 150 19.60 -3.98 -6.82
N GLU A 151 20.36 -4.40 -5.79
CA GLU A 151 21.44 -5.37 -5.93
C GLU A 151 20.92 -6.76 -6.31
N ALA A 152 19.79 -7.18 -5.72
CA ALA A 152 19.15 -8.46 -6.05
C ALA A 152 18.69 -8.50 -7.52
N LEU A 153 18.14 -7.38 -8.02
CA LEU A 153 17.73 -7.29 -9.43
C LEU A 153 18.90 -7.11 -10.40
N ALA A 154 19.96 -6.38 -10.00
CA ALA A 154 21.15 -6.23 -10.84
C ALA A 154 21.86 -7.56 -11.10
N GLY A 155 21.74 -8.52 -10.17
CA GLY A 155 22.25 -9.88 -10.34
C GLY A 155 21.40 -10.79 -11.23
N ALA A 156 20.17 -10.37 -11.56
CA ALA A 156 19.28 -11.13 -12.43
C ALA A 156 19.66 -10.93 -13.90
N GLY A 157 19.85 -12.03 -14.64
CA GLY A 157 20.04 -11.93 -16.09
C GLY A 157 18.74 -11.53 -16.79
N GLU A 158 18.85 -10.86 -17.94
CA GLU A 158 17.68 -10.40 -18.71
C GLU A 158 16.70 -11.55 -19.04
N ASP A 159 17.21 -12.72 -19.41
CA ASP A 159 16.39 -13.88 -19.73
C ASP A 159 15.58 -14.37 -18.52
N ALA A 160 16.13 -14.27 -17.33
CA ALA A 160 15.43 -14.66 -16.09
C ALA A 160 14.31 -13.68 -15.71
N LEU A 161 14.38 -12.43 -16.16
CA LEU A 161 13.32 -11.43 -15.93
C LEU A 161 12.18 -11.50 -16.96
N ARG A 162 12.34 -12.26 -18.05
CA ARG A 162 11.34 -12.43 -19.12
C ARG A 162 10.34 -13.55 -18.88
N THR A 163 10.55 -14.37 -17.85
CA THR A 163 9.67 -15.49 -17.46
C THR A 163 8.61 -15.05 -16.45
#